data_84143bbefa0ac041d642b0bc95e7871a
#
_entry.id   84143bbefa0ac041d642b0bc95e7871a
#
_cell.length_a   1.000
_cell.length_b   1.000
_cell.length_c   1.000
_cell.angle_alpha   90.00
_cell.angle_beta   90.00
_cell.angle_gamma   90.00
#
_symmetry.space_group_name_H-M   'P 1'
#
loop_
_entity.id
_entity.type
_entity.pdbx_description
1 polymer ?
#
loop_
_entity_poly.entity_id
_entity_poly.type
_entity_poly.pdbx_seq_one_letter_code
_entity_poly.pdbx_strand_id
1 'polypeptide(L)'
;MIEIADSAEVSRATLYNHFRDKESVMRGLLEFEVARLFQAPVSLANLSIEISTDPAVATLRGSDPALLAQMASSGDDPLWAQVRAGLTSLVGTTNRTELALRWLVGQLFAPLSPSQSQEQAASLLA
;
A
#
# COMPACT_ATOMS: atom_id res chain seq x y z
N MET A 1 -13.56 16.90 10.79
CA MET A 1 -13.46 17.24 9.36
C MET A 1 -14.50 18.23 8.92
N ILE A 2 -15.76 18.01 9.30
CA ILE A 2 -16.85 18.95 9.05
C ILE A 2 -16.55 20.30 9.74
N GLU A 3 -16.03 20.26 10.94
CA GLU A 3 -15.67 21.46 11.70
C GLU A 3 -14.60 22.29 10.99
N ILE A 4 -13.61 21.64 10.38
CA ILE A 4 -12.59 22.31 9.60
C ILE A 4 -13.20 22.97 8.36
N ALA A 5 -14.11 22.27 7.70
CA ALA A 5 -14.82 22.81 6.55
C ALA A 5 -15.71 24.00 6.91
N ASP A 6 -16.33 23.95 8.09
CA ASP A 6 -17.21 25.03 8.55
C ASP A 6 -16.45 26.31 8.91
N SER A 7 -15.19 26.19 9.29
CA SER A 7 -14.37 27.36 9.61
C SER A 7 -13.94 28.15 8.39
N ALA A 8 -14.01 27.57 7.16
CA ALA A 8 -13.68 28.24 5.92
C ALA A 8 -14.44 27.60 4.76
N GLU A 9 -15.29 28.38 4.09
CA GLU A 9 -16.12 27.87 3.00
C GLU A 9 -15.31 27.30 1.84
N VAL A 10 -14.17 27.92 1.54
CA VAL A 10 -13.26 27.43 0.49
C VAL A 10 -12.73 26.04 0.84
N SER A 11 -12.42 25.83 2.11
CA SER A 11 -11.96 24.54 2.60
C SER A 11 -13.07 23.49 2.57
N ARG A 12 -14.30 23.89 2.80
CA ARG A 12 -15.45 22.99 2.72
C ARG A 12 -15.61 22.41 1.32
N ALA A 13 -15.57 23.26 0.30
CA ALA A 13 -15.67 22.81 -1.08
C ALA A 13 -14.53 21.86 -1.45
N THR A 14 -13.31 22.18 -1.02
CA THR A 14 -12.14 21.33 -1.25
C THR A 14 -12.29 19.97 -0.57
N LEU A 15 -12.67 19.95 0.69
CA LEU A 15 -12.89 18.70 1.43
C LEU A 15 -14.01 17.86 0.80
N TYR A 16 -15.10 18.51 0.40
CA TYR A 16 -16.21 17.82 -0.26
C TYR A 16 -15.76 17.15 -1.55
N ASN A 17 -14.97 17.85 -2.37
CA ASN A 17 -14.45 17.29 -3.61
C ASN A 17 -13.52 16.11 -3.35
N HIS A 18 -12.67 16.19 -2.32
CA HIS A 18 -11.81 15.08 -1.93
C HIS A 18 -12.61 13.86 -1.49
N PHE A 19 -13.67 14.05 -0.73
CA PHE A 19 -14.53 12.94 -0.30
C PHE A 19 -15.34 12.34 -1.44
N ARG A 20 -15.72 13.16 -2.41
CA ARG A 20 -16.39 12.66 -3.61
C ARG A 20 -15.47 11.78 -4.44
N ASP A 21 -14.17 12.09 -4.44
CA ASP A 21 -13.17 11.32 -5.16
C ASP A 21 -12.27 10.58 -4.17
N LYS A 22 -12.89 9.68 -3.44
CA LYS A 22 -12.26 8.87 -2.42
C LYS A 22 -11.09 8.05 -2.97
N GLU A 23 -11.24 7.54 -4.19
CA GLU A 23 -10.20 6.76 -4.85
C GLU A 23 -8.95 7.58 -5.12
N SER A 24 -9.09 8.82 -5.60
CA SER A 24 -7.93 9.70 -5.84
C SER A 24 -7.20 10.05 -4.55
N VAL A 25 -7.94 10.29 -3.47
CA VAL A 25 -7.33 10.58 -2.17
C VAL A 25 -6.54 9.36 -1.68
N MET A 26 -7.14 8.20 -1.73
CA MET A 26 -6.48 6.96 -1.31
C MET A 26 -5.27 6.64 -2.19
N ARG A 27 -5.38 6.90 -3.49
CA ARG A 27 -4.26 6.73 -4.41
C ARG A 27 -3.08 7.62 -4.05
N GLY A 28 -3.35 8.90 -3.74
CA GLY A 28 -2.29 9.83 -3.30
C GLY A 28 -1.61 9.36 -2.04
N LEU A 29 -2.37 8.83 -1.09
CA LEU A 29 -1.81 8.26 0.13
C LEU A 29 -0.96 7.03 -0.14
N LEU A 30 -1.40 6.16 -1.05
CA LEU A 30 -0.63 4.98 -1.44
C LEU A 30 0.66 5.36 -2.15
N GLU A 31 0.63 6.34 -3.05
CA GLU A 31 1.84 6.83 -3.72
C GLU A 31 2.85 7.35 -2.71
N PHE A 32 2.38 8.09 -1.73
CA PHE A 32 3.22 8.59 -0.64
C PHE A 32 3.84 7.44 0.15
N GLU A 33 3.03 6.45 0.53
CA GLU A 33 3.50 5.30 1.30
C GLU A 33 4.50 4.45 0.52
N VAL A 34 4.25 4.23 -0.77
CA VAL A 34 5.18 3.49 -1.64
C VAL A 34 6.52 4.21 -1.73
N ALA A 35 6.49 5.52 -1.95
CA ALA A 35 7.72 6.31 -2.00
C ALA A 35 8.48 6.24 -0.67
N ARG A 36 7.77 6.33 0.45
CA ARG A 36 8.36 6.23 1.78
C ARG A 36 9.01 4.86 2.02
N LEU A 37 8.32 3.79 1.64
CA LEU A 37 8.81 2.42 1.86
C LEU A 37 10.09 2.12 1.10
N PHE A 38 10.27 2.70 -0.08
CA PHE A 38 11.44 2.47 -0.92
C PHE A 38 12.52 3.56 -0.81
N GLN A 39 12.38 4.49 0.11
CA GLN A 39 13.27 5.64 0.23
C GLN A 39 14.59 5.31 0.93
N ALA A 40 14.58 4.42 1.91
CA ALA A 40 15.74 4.01 2.68
C ALA A 40 16.18 2.61 2.27
N PRO A 41 17.37 2.15 2.68
CA PRO A 41 17.73 0.74 2.50
C PRO A 41 16.62 -0.15 3.07
N VAL A 42 16.00 -0.96 2.21
CA VAL A 42 14.86 -1.79 2.59
C VAL A 42 15.16 -3.25 2.28
N SER A 43 14.46 -4.13 2.97
CA SER A 43 14.48 -5.56 2.69
C SER A 43 13.06 -6.03 2.42
N LEU A 44 12.93 -7.18 1.76
CA LEU A 44 11.63 -7.77 1.50
C LEU A 44 10.89 -8.08 2.82
N ALA A 45 11.61 -8.57 3.82
CA ALA A 45 11.03 -8.83 5.15
C ALA A 45 10.49 -7.56 5.80
N ASN A 46 11.23 -6.45 5.72
CA ASN A 46 10.79 -5.18 6.29
C ASN A 46 9.57 -4.62 5.57
N LEU A 47 9.50 -4.72 4.25
CA LEU A 47 8.30 -4.33 3.50
C LEU A 47 7.09 -5.12 3.96
N SER A 48 7.24 -6.42 4.14
CA SER A 48 6.17 -7.29 4.63
C SER A 48 5.70 -6.86 6.02
N ILE A 49 6.62 -6.61 6.93
CA ILE A 49 6.30 -6.18 8.30
C ILE A 49 5.54 -4.85 8.26
N GLU A 50 6.03 -3.89 7.50
CA GLU A 50 5.40 -2.57 7.37
C GLU A 50 3.97 -2.66 6.84
N ILE A 51 3.76 -3.45 5.80
CA ILE A 51 2.43 -3.63 5.19
C ILE A 51 1.50 -4.36 6.15
N SER A 52 1.98 -5.43 6.78
CA SER A 52 1.15 -6.25 7.68
C SER A 52 0.78 -5.52 8.97
N THR A 53 1.56 -4.54 9.39
CA THR A 53 1.32 -3.79 10.62
C THR A 53 0.80 -2.37 10.37
N ASP A 54 0.56 -1.99 9.12
CA ASP A 54 0.11 -0.63 8.78
C ASP A 54 -1.30 -0.38 9.31
N PRO A 55 -1.47 0.62 10.19
CA PRO A 55 -2.79 0.93 10.76
C PRO A 55 -3.79 1.44 9.72
N ALA A 56 -3.34 2.14 8.68
CA ALA A 56 -4.23 2.63 7.62
C ALA A 56 -4.80 1.47 6.82
N VAL A 57 -3.98 0.48 6.50
CA VAL A 57 -4.42 -0.74 5.82
C VAL A 57 -5.41 -1.52 6.71
N ALA A 58 -5.10 -1.65 7.99
CA ALA A 58 -5.98 -2.33 8.94
C ALA A 58 -7.35 -1.65 9.02
N THR A 59 -7.37 -0.32 9.09
CA THR A 59 -8.60 0.47 9.12
C THR A 59 -9.41 0.24 7.83
N LEU A 60 -8.75 0.31 6.69
CA LEU A 60 -9.41 0.13 5.39
C LEU A 60 -9.96 -1.28 5.23
N ARG A 61 -9.20 -2.28 5.67
CA ARG A 61 -9.65 -3.68 5.65
C ARG A 61 -10.94 -3.87 6.43
N GLY A 62 -11.09 -3.17 7.55
CA GLY A 62 -12.28 -3.26 8.39
C GLY A 62 -13.45 -2.41 7.91
N SER A 63 -13.18 -1.23 7.35
CA SER A 63 -14.22 -0.25 7.03
C SER A 63 -14.64 -0.24 5.56
N ASP A 64 -13.72 -0.52 4.65
CA ASP A 64 -13.99 -0.47 3.20
C ASP A 64 -13.13 -1.48 2.45
N PRO A 65 -13.36 -2.78 2.67
CA PRO A 65 -12.57 -3.82 2.00
C PRO A 65 -12.74 -3.81 0.48
N ALA A 66 -13.87 -3.33 -0.02
CA ALA A 66 -14.10 -3.23 -1.46
C ALA A 66 -13.15 -2.23 -2.11
N LEU A 67 -12.92 -1.09 -1.46
CA LEU A 67 -11.95 -0.11 -1.95
C LEU A 67 -10.53 -0.68 -1.95
N LEU A 68 -10.17 -1.36 -0.89
CA LEU A 68 -8.87 -2.02 -0.78
C LEU A 68 -8.67 -3.04 -1.91
N ALA A 69 -9.69 -3.85 -2.20
CA ALA A 69 -9.65 -4.83 -3.28
C ALA A 69 -9.52 -4.15 -4.65
N GLN A 70 -10.23 -3.06 -4.87
CA GLN A 70 -10.17 -2.30 -6.11
C GLN A 70 -8.77 -1.75 -6.35
N MET A 71 -8.15 -1.20 -5.32
CA MET A 71 -6.79 -0.67 -5.41
C MET A 71 -5.76 -1.78 -5.66
N ALA A 72 -5.93 -2.92 -5.01
CA ALA A 72 -5.05 -4.07 -5.18
C ALA A 72 -5.17 -4.68 -6.58
N SER A 73 -6.30 -4.49 -7.25
CA SER A 73 -6.57 -5.07 -8.58
C SER A 73 -6.18 -4.16 -9.74
N SER A 74 -5.69 -2.96 -9.48
CA SER A 74 -5.37 -1.95 -10.51
C SER A 74 -3.98 -2.18 -11.12
N GLY A 75 -3.75 -3.35 -11.72
CA GLY A 75 -2.44 -3.80 -12.15
C GLY A 75 -1.74 -2.95 -13.22
N ASP A 76 -2.49 -2.15 -13.99
CA ASP A 76 -1.92 -1.29 -15.05
C ASP A 76 -1.59 0.11 -14.55
N ASP A 77 -1.83 0.39 -13.30
CA ASP A 77 -1.57 1.68 -12.70
C ASP A 77 -0.06 1.95 -12.62
N PRO A 78 0.39 3.19 -12.94
CA PRO A 78 1.80 3.57 -12.80
C PRO A 78 2.37 3.31 -11.41
N LEU A 79 1.55 3.36 -10.37
CA LEU A 79 1.97 3.03 -9.01
C LEU A 79 2.51 1.61 -8.93
N TRP A 80 1.84 0.64 -9.56
CA TRP A 80 2.28 -0.74 -9.54
C TRP A 80 3.58 -0.95 -10.34
N ALA A 81 3.79 -0.18 -11.41
CA ALA A 81 5.08 -0.20 -12.12
C ALA A 81 6.21 0.26 -11.21
N GLN A 82 5.96 1.28 -10.41
CA GLN A 82 6.93 1.79 -9.43
C GLN A 82 7.23 0.75 -8.34
N VAL A 83 6.19 0.08 -7.83
CA VAL A 83 6.35 -1.00 -6.86
C VAL A 83 7.18 -2.14 -7.45
N ARG A 84 6.89 -2.55 -8.68
CA ARG A 84 7.65 -3.61 -9.35
C ARG A 84 9.12 -3.25 -9.52
N ALA A 85 9.41 -2.01 -9.91
CA ALA A 85 10.79 -1.55 -10.04
C ALA A 85 11.54 -1.64 -8.72
N GLY A 86 10.91 -1.19 -7.63
CA GLY A 86 11.49 -1.28 -6.29
C GLY A 86 11.71 -2.72 -5.84
N LEU A 87 10.74 -3.59 -6.09
CA LEU A 87 10.85 -5.01 -5.74
C LEU A 87 11.96 -5.70 -6.55
N THR A 88 12.06 -5.40 -7.83
CA THR A 88 13.10 -6.00 -8.68
C THR A 88 14.50 -5.68 -8.15
N SER A 89 14.69 -4.48 -7.61
CA SER A 89 15.96 -4.12 -6.96
C SER A 89 16.26 -4.98 -5.74
N LEU A 90 15.23 -5.49 -5.06
CA LEU A 90 15.40 -6.32 -3.87
C LEU A 90 15.54 -7.80 -4.18
N VAL A 91 14.81 -8.30 -5.17
CA VAL A 91 14.70 -9.75 -5.42
C VAL A 91 15.43 -10.23 -6.67
N GLY A 92 15.77 -9.34 -7.58
CA GLY A 92 16.72 -9.59 -8.67
C GLY A 92 16.13 -10.10 -9.98
N THR A 93 14.99 -10.77 -9.99
CA THR A 93 14.40 -11.33 -11.22
C THR A 93 12.95 -10.95 -11.38
N THR A 94 12.46 -10.98 -12.62
CA THR A 94 11.06 -10.69 -12.94
C THR A 94 10.11 -11.68 -12.25
N ASN A 95 10.44 -12.96 -12.27
CA ASN A 95 9.59 -13.96 -11.62
C ASN A 95 9.50 -13.74 -10.11
N ARG A 96 10.64 -13.48 -9.47
CA ARG A 96 10.64 -13.19 -8.03
C ARG A 96 9.87 -11.91 -7.72
N THR A 97 9.98 -10.91 -8.59
CA THR A 97 9.23 -9.65 -8.44
C THR A 97 7.73 -9.92 -8.43
N GLU A 98 7.24 -10.70 -9.38
CA GLU A 98 5.81 -11.01 -9.45
C GLU A 98 5.34 -11.87 -8.26
N LEU A 99 6.14 -12.81 -7.82
CA LEU A 99 5.85 -13.60 -6.63
C LEU A 99 5.82 -12.72 -5.37
N ALA A 100 6.80 -11.84 -5.23
CA ALA A 100 6.87 -10.92 -4.09
C ALA A 100 5.68 -9.97 -4.08
N LEU A 101 5.29 -9.45 -5.24
CA LEU A 101 4.15 -8.56 -5.35
C LEU A 101 2.86 -9.24 -4.90
N ARG A 102 2.60 -10.46 -5.37
CA ARG A 102 1.43 -11.23 -4.97
C ARG A 102 1.44 -11.55 -3.49
N TRP A 103 2.60 -11.87 -2.96
CA TRP A 103 2.78 -12.14 -1.54
C TRP A 103 2.45 -10.91 -0.70
N LEU A 104 2.97 -9.74 -1.08
CA LEU A 104 2.70 -8.49 -0.39
C LEU A 104 1.23 -8.06 -0.49
N VAL A 105 0.65 -8.18 -1.69
CA VAL A 105 -0.77 -7.85 -1.89
C VAL A 105 -1.66 -8.74 -1.03
N GLY A 106 -1.34 -10.01 -0.90
CA GLY A 106 -2.08 -10.92 -0.04
C GLY A 106 -2.12 -10.47 1.42
N GLN A 107 -1.06 -9.81 1.88
CA GLN A 107 -0.97 -9.32 3.25
C GLN A 107 -1.86 -8.10 3.53
N LEU A 108 -2.33 -7.40 2.50
CA LEU A 108 -3.32 -6.35 2.67
C LEU A 108 -4.61 -6.90 3.26
N PHE A 109 -4.94 -8.16 2.96
CA PHE A 109 -6.15 -8.84 3.41
C PHE A 109 -5.89 -9.82 4.55
N ALA A 110 -4.73 -10.43 4.58
CA ALA A 110 -4.33 -11.43 5.57
C ALA A 110 -2.92 -11.10 6.08
N PRO A 111 -2.80 -10.21 7.07
CA PRO A 111 -1.50 -9.78 7.56
C PRO A 111 -0.74 -10.90 8.24
N LEU A 112 0.57 -10.82 8.18
CA LEU A 112 1.49 -11.77 8.80
C LEU A 112 2.06 -11.19 10.09
N SER A 113 2.49 -12.07 11.00
CA SER A 113 3.33 -11.66 12.13
C SER A 113 4.74 -11.31 11.64
N PRO A 114 5.51 -10.53 12.41
CA PRO A 114 6.89 -10.23 12.02
C PRO A 114 7.75 -11.48 11.78
N SER A 115 7.60 -12.52 12.56
CA SER A 115 8.36 -13.76 12.35
C SER A 115 7.93 -14.48 11.07
N GLN A 116 6.65 -14.52 10.76
CA GLN A 116 6.16 -15.07 9.50
C GLN A 116 6.67 -14.26 8.30
N SER A 117 6.69 -12.95 8.42
CA SER A 117 7.25 -12.08 7.38
C SER A 117 8.71 -12.41 7.09
N GLN A 118 9.50 -12.58 8.13
CA GLN A 118 10.92 -12.93 8.01
C GLN A 118 11.12 -14.30 7.38
N GLU A 119 10.40 -15.30 7.86
CA GLU A 119 10.52 -16.67 7.36
C GLU A 119 10.09 -16.79 5.91
N GLN A 120 8.96 -16.17 5.56
CA GLN A 120 8.44 -16.23 4.19
C GLN A 120 9.29 -15.44 3.21
N ALA A 121 9.79 -14.26 3.62
CA ALA A 121 10.71 -13.51 2.79
C ALA A 121 11.97 -14.30 2.49
N ALA A 122 12.53 -14.99 3.48
CA ALA A 122 13.70 -15.84 3.31
C ALA A 122 13.42 -16.98 2.34
N SER A 123 12.26 -17.62 2.44
CA SER A 123 11.85 -18.68 1.52
C SER A 123 11.71 -18.19 0.09
N LEU A 124 11.15 -16.99 -0.10
CA LEU A 124 10.97 -16.41 -1.42
C LEU A 124 12.31 -16.09 -2.08
N LEU A 125 13.30 -15.69 -1.30
CA LEU A 125 14.63 -15.31 -1.79
C LEU A 125 15.60 -16.49 -1.93
N ALA A 126 15.25 -17.64 -1.38
CA ALA A 126 16.06 -18.84 -1.50
C ALA A 126 16.00 -19.45 -2.93
#